data_0161a54ca44221c14ec74167d9747cdb
#
_entry.id   0161a54ca44221c14ec74167d9747cdb
#
_cell.length_a   1.000
_cell.length_b   1.000
_cell.length_c   1.000
_cell.angle_alpha   90.00
_cell.angle_beta   90.00
_cell.angle_gamma   90.00
#
_symmetry.space_group_name_H-M   'P 1'
#
loop_
_entity.id
_entity.type
_entity.pdbx_description
1 polymer ?
#
loop_
_entity_poly.entity_id
_entity_poly.type
_entity_poly.pdbx_seq_one_letter_code
_entity_poly.pdbx_strand_id
1 'polypeptide(L)'
;MSLFHVFRLTRLIQISDGEIKLMKRNVGMFPYDIIANLQQSYFNSHGFQETYNFFFNEAKKGSKEFHEYYIQHLGYEDKRKIIELQRKLAVVSGFGKIELAYSNFSENQFKFKVTHSPFVAKLQKQSYPVDLFLTGYFAGALESILRRPVYGIETKCEARNHDHYLLEFGDKNFIEKLMDEIK
;
A
#
# COMPACT_ATOMS: atom_id res chain seq x y z
N MET A 1 0.52 -12.64 -14.39
CA MET A 1 -0.72 -13.05 -13.68
C MET A 1 -1.59 -13.79 -14.69
N SER A 2 -2.08 -15.01 -14.39
CA SER A 2 -2.90 -15.72 -15.36
C SER A 2 -4.31 -15.09 -15.42
N LEU A 3 -4.94 -15.13 -16.61
CA LEU A 3 -6.32 -14.67 -16.83
C LEU A 3 -7.31 -15.27 -15.81
N PHE A 4 -7.06 -16.49 -15.37
CA PHE A 4 -7.86 -17.21 -14.38
C PHE A 4 -7.87 -16.53 -13.00
N HIS A 5 -6.74 -15.94 -12.57
CA HIS A 5 -6.67 -15.20 -11.30
C HIS A 5 -7.43 -13.87 -11.39
N VAL A 6 -7.38 -13.19 -12.54
CA VAL A 6 -8.17 -11.97 -12.78
C VAL A 6 -9.67 -12.30 -12.72
N PHE A 7 -10.11 -13.36 -13.38
CA PHE A 7 -11.50 -13.82 -13.37
C PHE A 7 -12.02 -14.17 -11.97
N ARG A 8 -11.16 -14.76 -11.11
CA ARG A 8 -11.53 -15.09 -9.74
C ARG A 8 -11.68 -13.84 -8.88
N LEU A 9 -10.86 -12.82 -9.12
CA LEU A 9 -10.93 -11.53 -8.42
C LEU A 9 -12.13 -10.68 -8.90
N THR A 10 -12.45 -10.72 -10.20
CA THR A 10 -13.62 -9.99 -10.75
C THR A 10 -14.95 -10.50 -10.20
N ARG A 11 -15.06 -11.78 -9.81
CA ARG A 11 -16.24 -12.31 -9.13
C ARG A 11 -16.48 -11.69 -7.74
N LEU A 12 -15.47 -11.06 -7.17
CA LEU A 12 -15.57 -10.36 -5.88
C LEU A 12 -16.06 -8.92 -6.06
N ILE A 13 -16.05 -8.41 -7.30
CA ILE A 13 -16.50 -7.05 -7.64
C ILE A 13 -17.93 -7.15 -8.18
N GLN A 14 -18.83 -6.40 -7.58
CA GLN A 14 -20.21 -6.23 -8.00
C GLN A 14 -20.43 -4.78 -8.38
N ILE A 15 -21.02 -4.54 -9.53
CA ILE A 15 -21.35 -3.18 -10.02
C ILE A 15 -22.83 -3.18 -10.32
N SER A 16 -23.60 -2.38 -9.61
CA SER A 16 -25.04 -2.21 -9.83
C SER A 16 -25.49 -0.86 -9.29
N ASP A 17 -26.42 -0.22 -10.01
CA ASP A 17 -27.16 0.96 -9.56
C ASP A 17 -26.30 2.10 -8.94
N GLY A 18 -25.13 2.35 -9.54
CA GLY A 18 -24.21 3.39 -9.06
C GLY A 18 -23.33 2.98 -7.88
N GLU A 19 -23.41 1.73 -7.44
CA GLU A 19 -22.55 1.18 -6.41
C GLU A 19 -21.51 0.23 -6.99
N ILE A 20 -20.28 0.33 -6.48
CA ILE A 20 -19.22 -0.66 -6.71
C ILE A 20 -18.95 -1.33 -5.36
N LYS A 21 -19.10 -2.63 -5.31
CA LYS A 21 -18.83 -3.43 -4.11
C LYS A 21 -17.68 -4.39 -4.38
N LEU A 22 -16.69 -4.37 -3.51
CA LEU A 22 -15.66 -5.39 -3.43
C LEU A 22 -15.92 -6.23 -2.18
N MET A 23 -16.26 -7.51 -2.39
CA MET A 23 -16.65 -8.43 -1.31
C MET A 23 -17.71 -7.85 -0.38
N LYS A 24 -18.81 -7.33 -0.95
CA LYS A 24 -19.93 -6.70 -0.25
C LYS A 24 -19.64 -5.36 0.45
N ARG A 25 -18.41 -4.85 0.42
CA ARG A 25 -18.10 -3.50 0.90
C ARG A 25 -18.12 -2.51 -0.25
N ASN A 26 -18.71 -1.35 -0.03
CA ASN A 26 -18.68 -0.26 -1.00
C ASN A 26 -17.26 0.23 -1.20
N VAL A 27 -16.85 0.37 -2.45
CA VAL A 27 -15.56 0.93 -2.87
C VAL A 27 -15.79 2.01 -3.91
N GLY A 28 -14.85 2.97 -3.99
CA GLY A 28 -14.86 4.01 -5.01
C GLY A 28 -13.72 3.82 -6.00
N MET A 29 -13.91 4.26 -7.23
CA MET A 29 -12.83 4.43 -8.20
C MET A 29 -12.47 5.91 -8.26
N PHE A 30 -11.22 6.22 -8.01
CA PHE A 30 -10.70 7.59 -8.07
C PHE A 30 -9.52 7.65 -9.04
N PRO A 31 -9.44 8.70 -9.89
CA PRO A 31 -8.23 8.97 -10.65
C PRO A 31 -7.04 9.20 -9.71
N TYR A 32 -5.88 8.64 -10.05
CA TYR A 32 -4.65 8.82 -9.26
C TYR A 32 -4.25 10.29 -9.12
N ASP A 33 -4.57 11.10 -10.14
CA ASP A 33 -4.32 12.54 -10.13
C ASP A 33 -4.96 13.24 -8.92
N ILE A 34 -6.13 12.81 -8.48
CA ILE A 34 -6.80 13.41 -7.32
C ILE A 34 -5.99 13.17 -6.05
N ILE A 35 -5.59 11.94 -5.80
CA ILE A 35 -4.83 11.58 -4.60
C ILE A 35 -3.42 12.19 -4.65
N ALA A 36 -2.76 12.15 -5.81
CA ALA A 36 -1.43 12.73 -5.99
C ALA A 36 -1.43 14.24 -5.78
N ASN A 37 -2.39 14.96 -6.38
CA ASN A 37 -2.53 16.41 -6.22
C ASN A 37 -2.88 16.79 -4.77
N LEU A 38 -3.74 16.01 -4.11
CA LEU A 38 -4.11 16.24 -2.71
C LEU A 38 -2.87 16.08 -1.81
N GLN A 39 -2.10 15.01 -1.99
CA GLN A 39 -0.88 14.77 -1.22
C GLN A 39 0.16 15.86 -1.48
N GLN A 40 0.36 16.26 -2.75
CA GLN A 40 1.31 17.33 -3.10
C GLN A 40 0.91 18.68 -2.51
N SER A 41 -0.37 19.03 -2.57
CA SER A 41 -0.89 20.27 -2.00
C SER A 41 -0.74 20.30 -0.48
N TYR A 42 -1.02 19.17 0.17
CA TYR A 42 -0.86 19.05 1.61
C TYR A 42 0.62 19.16 2.02
N PHE A 43 1.52 18.52 1.27
CA PHE A 43 2.95 18.62 1.48
C PHE A 43 3.47 20.07 1.35
N ASN A 44 3.04 20.77 0.32
CA ASN A 44 3.46 22.17 0.11
C ASN A 44 3.05 23.10 1.27
N SER A 45 1.95 22.76 1.95
CA SER A 45 1.42 23.57 3.07
C SER A 45 1.95 23.17 4.44
N HIS A 46 2.30 21.89 4.64
CA HIS A 46 2.57 21.32 5.98
C HIS A 46 3.95 20.64 6.10
N GLY A 47 4.65 20.42 4.98
CA GLY A 47 5.93 19.73 4.95
C GLY A 47 5.81 18.19 5.05
N PHE A 48 6.98 17.52 5.02
CA PHE A 48 7.04 16.07 4.92
C PHE A 48 6.45 15.34 6.13
N GLN A 49 6.83 15.75 7.35
CA GLN A 49 6.45 15.01 8.55
C GLN A 49 4.93 14.96 8.77
N GLU A 50 4.26 16.10 8.58
CA GLU A 50 2.80 16.19 8.70
C GLU A 50 2.12 15.40 7.58
N THR A 51 2.63 15.49 6.36
CA THR A 51 2.11 14.76 5.21
C THR A 51 2.25 13.26 5.39
N TYR A 52 3.42 12.80 5.86
CA TYR A 52 3.64 11.40 6.20
C TYR A 52 2.65 10.94 7.26
N ASN A 53 2.56 11.66 8.37
CA ASN A 53 1.66 11.31 9.47
C ASN A 53 0.20 11.20 9.01
N PHE A 54 -0.26 12.14 8.20
CA PHE A 54 -1.64 12.14 7.71
C PHE A 54 -1.89 11.01 6.71
N PHE A 55 -1.20 11.01 5.57
CA PHE A 55 -1.49 10.05 4.49
C PHE A 55 -1.15 8.61 4.85
N PHE A 56 -0.03 8.38 5.52
CA PHE A 56 0.34 7.05 5.98
C PHE A 56 -0.66 6.49 6.99
N ASN A 57 -1.01 7.27 8.03
CA ASN A 57 -1.87 6.77 9.10
C ASN A 57 -3.31 6.55 8.64
N GLU A 58 -3.86 7.45 7.82
CA GLU A 58 -5.23 7.28 7.32
C GLU A 58 -5.33 6.11 6.33
N ALA A 59 -4.37 5.96 5.43
CA ALA A 59 -4.30 4.81 4.54
C ALA A 59 -4.11 3.51 5.32
N LYS A 60 -3.25 3.50 6.34
CA LYS A 60 -3.02 2.36 7.22
C LYS A 60 -4.29 1.95 7.97
N LYS A 61 -4.98 2.91 8.57
CA LYS A 61 -6.23 2.66 9.29
C LYS A 61 -7.31 2.07 8.38
N GLY A 62 -7.60 2.72 7.26
CA GLY A 62 -8.61 2.23 6.32
C GLY A 62 -8.26 0.86 5.72
N SER A 63 -6.98 0.64 5.41
CA SER A 63 -6.50 -0.64 4.92
C SER A 63 -6.61 -1.74 5.97
N LYS A 64 -6.26 -1.48 7.22
CA LYS A 64 -6.38 -2.44 8.31
C LYS A 64 -7.83 -2.91 8.48
N GLU A 65 -8.77 -1.98 8.57
CA GLU A 65 -10.20 -2.28 8.71
C GLU A 65 -10.73 -3.10 7.52
N PHE A 66 -10.30 -2.76 6.30
CA PHE A 66 -10.65 -3.49 5.09
C PHE A 66 -10.12 -4.91 5.11
N HIS A 67 -8.85 -5.11 5.48
CA HIS A 67 -8.21 -6.42 5.47
C HIS A 67 -8.65 -7.33 6.62
N GLU A 68 -8.97 -6.78 7.79
CA GLU A 68 -9.57 -7.55 8.88
C GLU A 68 -10.92 -8.15 8.46
N TYR A 69 -11.77 -7.34 7.85
CA TYR A 69 -13.03 -7.81 7.26
C TYR A 69 -12.78 -8.92 6.22
N TYR A 70 -11.79 -8.72 5.37
CA TYR A 70 -11.45 -9.61 4.28
C TYR A 70 -10.96 -10.98 4.77
N ILE A 71 -10.04 -10.99 5.75
CA ILE A 71 -9.49 -12.21 6.35
C ILE A 71 -10.61 -13.02 7.00
N GLN A 72 -11.51 -12.39 7.73
CA GLN A 72 -12.64 -13.03 8.38
C GLN A 72 -13.60 -13.72 7.36
N HIS A 73 -13.86 -13.07 6.22
CA HIS A 73 -14.79 -13.59 5.21
C HIS A 73 -14.20 -14.66 4.30
N LEU A 74 -12.89 -14.67 4.09
CA LEU A 74 -12.24 -15.68 3.24
C LEU A 74 -11.80 -16.92 4.00
N GLY A 75 -11.74 -16.87 5.32
CA GLY A 75 -11.32 -18.01 6.16
C GLY A 75 -9.87 -18.46 5.91
N TYR A 76 -9.01 -17.57 5.42
CA TYR A 76 -7.60 -17.90 5.24
C TYR A 76 -6.84 -17.80 6.56
N GLU A 77 -6.15 -18.88 6.93
CA GLU A 77 -5.28 -18.92 8.11
C GLU A 77 -3.79 -18.72 7.76
N ASP A 78 -3.39 -19.10 6.56
CA ASP A 78 -2.00 -19.00 6.09
C ASP A 78 -1.63 -17.54 5.77
N LYS A 79 -0.79 -16.95 6.61
CA LYS A 79 -0.32 -15.56 6.48
C LYS A 79 0.35 -15.28 5.13
N ARG A 80 1.11 -16.24 4.59
CA ARG A 80 1.79 -16.06 3.29
C ARG A 80 0.78 -15.97 2.15
N LYS A 81 -0.24 -16.83 2.18
CA LYS A 81 -1.33 -16.80 1.18
C LYS A 81 -2.12 -15.50 1.25
N ILE A 82 -2.33 -14.96 2.46
CA ILE A 82 -3.04 -13.69 2.65
C ILE A 82 -2.20 -12.54 2.09
N ILE A 83 -0.90 -12.47 2.38
CA ILE A 83 0.00 -11.44 1.82
C ILE A 83 0.03 -11.50 0.29
N GLU A 84 0.12 -12.70 -0.28
CA GLU A 84 0.13 -12.86 -1.73
C GLU A 84 -1.21 -12.43 -2.38
N LEU A 85 -2.34 -12.71 -1.72
CA LEU A 85 -3.64 -12.24 -2.18
C LEU A 85 -3.73 -10.72 -2.15
N GLN A 86 -3.26 -10.09 -1.08
CA GLN A 86 -3.27 -8.62 -0.95
C GLN A 86 -2.38 -7.96 -2.01
N ARG A 87 -1.21 -8.53 -2.24
CA ARG A 87 -0.34 -8.09 -3.33
C ARG A 87 -1.05 -8.14 -4.68
N LYS A 88 -1.77 -9.23 -4.96
CA LYS A 88 -2.55 -9.39 -6.20
C LYS A 88 -3.71 -8.39 -6.27
N LEU A 89 -4.39 -8.13 -5.16
CA LEU A 89 -5.44 -7.11 -5.11
C LEU A 89 -4.90 -5.73 -5.42
N ALA A 90 -3.77 -5.34 -4.82
CA ALA A 90 -3.14 -4.06 -5.11
C ALA A 90 -2.76 -3.92 -6.59
N VAL A 91 -2.22 -4.99 -7.22
CA VAL A 91 -1.94 -5.00 -8.66
C VAL A 91 -3.20 -4.81 -9.50
N VAL A 92 -4.30 -5.52 -9.16
CA VAL A 92 -5.58 -5.39 -9.90
C VAL A 92 -6.23 -4.03 -9.67
N SER A 93 -6.01 -3.44 -8.50
CA SER A 93 -6.46 -2.06 -8.20
C SER A 93 -5.63 -0.99 -8.90
N GLY A 94 -4.60 -1.38 -9.67
CA GLY A 94 -3.83 -0.47 -10.50
C GLY A 94 -2.62 0.19 -9.80
N PHE A 95 -2.20 -0.27 -8.61
CA PHE A 95 -1.04 0.30 -7.91
C PHE A 95 0.33 -0.02 -8.54
N GLY A 96 0.34 -0.61 -9.73
CA GLY A 96 1.56 -1.01 -10.43
C GLY A 96 1.87 -2.50 -10.32
N LYS A 97 3.04 -2.90 -10.80
CA LYS A 97 3.56 -4.27 -10.62
C LYS A 97 4.23 -4.37 -9.27
N ILE A 98 3.74 -5.24 -8.40
CA ILE A 98 4.19 -5.38 -7.02
C ILE A 98 4.77 -6.78 -6.81
N GLU A 99 5.97 -6.86 -6.27
CA GLU A 99 6.70 -8.09 -5.94
C GLU A 99 7.06 -8.10 -4.46
N LEU A 100 6.84 -9.21 -3.77
CA LEU A 100 7.35 -9.43 -2.42
C LEU A 100 8.83 -9.81 -2.52
N ALA A 101 9.71 -8.84 -2.31
CA ALA A 101 11.15 -9.00 -2.44
C ALA A 101 11.79 -9.67 -1.21
N TYR A 102 11.21 -9.46 -0.03
CA TYR A 102 11.70 -10.04 1.23
C TYR A 102 10.55 -10.22 2.23
N SER A 103 10.62 -11.29 3.03
CA SER A 103 9.70 -11.49 4.15
C SER A 103 10.36 -12.25 5.29
N ASN A 104 10.37 -11.67 6.48
CA ASN A 104 10.78 -12.29 7.72
C ASN A 104 9.70 -12.10 8.79
N PHE A 105 8.92 -13.14 9.05
CA PHE A 105 7.80 -13.10 9.97
C PHE A 105 8.24 -13.01 11.44
N SER A 106 9.42 -13.53 11.79
CA SER A 106 9.94 -13.49 13.16
C SER A 106 10.37 -12.08 13.55
N GLU A 107 11.05 -11.39 12.66
CA GLU A 107 11.52 -10.02 12.84
C GLU A 107 10.51 -8.95 12.41
N ASN A 108 9.36 -9.36 11.88
CA ASN A 108 8.35 -8.45 11.35
C ASN A 108 8.84 -7.56 10.21
N GLN A 109 9.74 -8.08 9.35
CA GLN A 109 10.33 -7.30 8.28
C GLN A 109 9.85 -7.78 6.92
N PHE A 110 9.41 -6.83 6.08
CA PHE A 110 8.92 -7.11 4.73
C PHE A 110 9.44 -6.03 3.78
N LYS A 111 9.72 -6.44 2.53
CA LYS A 111 10.07 -5.50 1.46
C LYS A 111 9.24 -5.81 0.22
N PHE A 112 8.59 -4.78 -0.29
CA PHE A 112 7.87 -4.86 -1.56
C PHE A 112 8.57 -3.98 -2.59
N LYS A 113 8.89 -4.59 -3.73
CA LYS A 113 9.35 -3.86 -4.90
C LYS A 113 8.14 -3.50 -5.75
N VAL A 114 8.01 -2.22 -6.09
CA VAL A 114 6.94 -1.72 -6.96
C VAL A 114 7.56 -1.11 -8.21
N THR A 115 7.00 -1.42 -9.36
CA THR A 115 7.38 -0.82 -10.65
C THR A 115 6.14 -0.40 -11.41
N HIS A 116 6.27 0.62 -12.26
CA HIS A 116 5.15 1.15 -13.06
C HIS A 116 3.97 1.64 -12.19
N SER A 117 4.26 2.30 -11.06
CA SER A 117 3.20 2.92 -10.26
C SER A 117 2.66 4.16 -10.99
N PRO A 118 1.37 4.18 -11.34
CA PRO A 118 0.78 5.35 -12.00
C PRO A 118 0.68 6.54 -11.04
N PHE A 119 0.67 6.29 -9.74
CA PHE A 119 0.63 7.34 -8.72
C PHE A 119 1.90 8.19 -8.76
N VAL A 120 3.05 7.55 -8.72
CA VAL A 120 4.34 8.27 -8.69
C VAL A 120 4.68 8.91 -10.04
N ALA A 121 4.21 8.32 -11.14
CA ALA A 121 4.35 8.94 -12.46
C ALA A 121 3.71 10.35 -12.55
N LYS A 122 2.81 10.67 -11.61
CA LYS A 122 2.13 11.98 -11.50
C LYS A 122 2.81 12.94 -10.52
N LEU A 123 3.65 12.43 -9.64
CA LEU A 123 4.38 13.26 -8.69
C LEU A 123 5.63 13.85 -9.35
N GLN A 124 5.93 15.09 -9.03
CA GLN A 124 7.16 15.74 -9.48
C GLN A 124 8.38 15.11 -8.79
N LYS A 125 9.58 15.36 -9.34
CA LYS A 125 10.83 14.97 -8.67
C LYS A 125 10.88 15.53 -7.25
N GLN A 126 11.11 14.65 -6.29
CA GLN A 126 11.10 14.97 -4.88
C GLN A 126 12.38 14.50 -4.21
N SER A 127 12.75 15.13 -3.10
CA SER A 127 13.88 14.70 -2.25
C SER A 127 13.46 13.76 -1.11
N TYR A 128 12.18 13.46 -0.97
CA TYR A 128 11.59 12.67 0.12
C TYR A 128 10.74 11.51 -0.43
N PRO A 129 10.43 10.51 0.42
CA PRO A 129 9.49 9.44 0.07
C PRO A 129 8.12 9.97 -0.34
N VAL A 130 7.58 9.47 -1.44
CA VAL A 130 6.36 10.06 -2.02
C VAL A 130 5.15 9.15 -2.02
N ASP A 131 5.32 7.82 -2.04
CA ASP A 131 4.18 6.90 -2.06
C ASP A 131 3.69 6.56 -0.65
N LEU A 132 3.25 7.60 0.07
CA LEU A 132 2.80 7.49 1.46
C LEU A 132 1.50 6.72 1.58
N PHE A 133 0.61 6.87 0.59
CA PHE A 133 -0.67 6.18 0.58
C PHE A 133 -0.48 4.66 0.43
N LEU A 134 0.28 4.20 -0.57
CA LEU A 134 0.53 2.77 -0.79
C LEU A 134 1.32 2.17 0.37
N THR A 135 2.28 2.92 0.93
CA THR A 135 3.03 2.51 2.12
C THR A 135 2.10 2.29 3.30
N GLY A 136 1.20 3.23 3.57
CA GLY A 136 0.17 3.09 4.61
C GLY A 136 -0.77 1.91 4.36
N TYR A 137 -1.21 1.74 3.10
CA TYR A 137 -2.07 0.63 2.70
C TYR A 137 -1.43 -0.74 3.02
N PHE A 138 -0.17 -0.96 2.64
CA PHE A 138 0.53 -2.21 2.95
C PHE A 138 0.82 -2.37 4.45
N ALA A 139 1.15 -1.30 5.16
CA ALA A 139 1.34 -1.35 6.61
C ALA A 139 0.07 -1.82 7.34
N GLY A 140 -1.10 -1.28 6.98
CA GLY A 140 -2.39 -1.70 7.53
C GLY A 140 -2.73 -3.15 7.21
N ALA A 141 -2.48 -3.57 5.97
CA ALA A 141 -2.65 -4.95 5.53
C ALA A 141 -1.76 -5.92 6.34
N LEU A 142 -0.48 -5.63 6.47
CA LEU A 142 0.45 -6.44 7.26
C LEU A 142 0.06 -6.46 8.75
N GLU A 143 -0.35 -5.33 9.32
CA GLU A 143 -0.81 -5.26 10.70
C GLU A 143 -2.02 -6.15 10.96
N SER A 144 -2.98 -6.20 10.04
CA SER A 144 -4.15 -7.08 10.13
C SER A 144 -3.78 -8.57 10.14
N ILE A 145 -2.73 -8.96 9.37
CA ILE A 145 -2.25 -10.35 9.26
C ILE A 145 -1.40 -10.74 10.46
N LEU A 146 -0.52 -9.84 10.88
CA LEU A 146 0.50 -10.14 11.90
C LEU A 146 -0.03 -9.96 13.32
N ARG A 147 -1.15 -9.23 13.48
CA ARG A 147 -1.76 -8.89 14.78
C ARG A 147 -0.81 -8.11 15.69
N ARG A 148 0.05 -7.29 15.13
CA ARG A 148 1.00 -6.43 15.84
C ARG A 148 1.27 -5.17 15.02
N PRO A 149 1.67 -4.05 15.66
CA PRO A 149 1.92 -2.79 14.95
C PRO A 149 2.97 -2.96 13.84
N VAL A 150 2.68 -2.40 12.67
CA VAL A 150 3.58 -2.36 11.52
C VAL A 150 3.71 -0.91 11.06
N TYR A 151 4.95 -0.49 10.83
CA TYR A 151 5.31 0.79 10.24
C TYR A 151 5.95 0.55 8.89
N GLY A 152 6.04 1.57 8.06
CA GLY A 152 6.60 1.42 6.74
C GLY A 152 7.14 2.71 6.18
N ILE A 153 8.11 2.61 5.28
CA ILE A 153 8.67 3.74 4.56
C ILE A 153 9.09 3.32 3.15
N GLU A 154 9.05 4.27 2.23
CA GLU A 154 9.62 4.15 0.91
C GLU A 154 11.11 4.51 0.97
N THR A 155 11.99 3.53 0.78
CA THR A 155 13.45 3.74 0.81
C THR A 155 14.05 4.03 -0.55
N LYS A 156 13.41 3.55 -1.64
CA LYS A 156 13.76 3.88 -3.04
C LYS A 156 12.53 4.35 -3.80
N CYS A 157 12.72 5.31 -4.70
CA CYS A 157 11.63 5.89 -5.48
C CYS A 157 12.12 6.35 -6.86
N GLU A 158 11.35 6.09 -7.91
CA GLU A 158 11.62 6.60 -9.26
C GLU A 158 11.60 8.14 -9.30
N ALA A 159 10.73 8.80 -8.50
CA ALA A 159 10.73 10.25 -8.36
C ALA A 159 12.01 10.81 -7.74
N ARG A 160 12.83 9.98 -7.10
CA ARG A 160 14.15 10.28 -6.53
C ARG A 160 15.31 9.75 -7.39
N ASN A 161 15.05 9.45 -8.67
CA ASN A 161 16.03 8.90 -9.63
C ASN A 161 16.50 7.45 -9.35
N HIS A 162 15.73 6.65 -8.62
CA HIS A 162 15.96 5.21 -8.53
C HIS A 162 15.21 4.49 -9.68
N ASP A 163 15.63 3.27 -10.00
CA ASP A 163 15.05 2.44 -11.08
C ASP A 163 13.75 1.72 -10.68
N HIS A 164 13.40 1.78 -9.40
CA HIS A 164 12.18 1.16 -8.84
C HIS A 164 11.86 1.77 -7.47
N TYR A 165 10.67 1.42 -6.97
CA TYR A 165 10.31 1.69 -5.58
C TYR A 165 10.68 0.51 -4.70
N LEU A 166 11.10 0.81 -3.49
CA LEU A 166 11.23 -0.17 -2.43
C LEU A 166 10.47 0.33 -1.21
N LEU A 167 9.42 -0.40 -0.85
CA LEU A 167 8.65 -0.16 0.36
C LEU A 167 9.15 -1.14 1.42
N GLU A 168 9.60 -0.63 2.56
CA GLU A 168 10.12 -1.42 3.66
C GLU A 168 9.23 -1.29 4.88
N PHE A 169 8.98 -2.42 5.54
CA PHE A 169 8.04 -2.53 6.66
C PHE A 169 8.69 -3.28 7.81
N GLY A 170 8.37 -2.83 9.04
CA GLY A 170 8.90 -3.41 10.25
C GLY A 170 8.25 -2.85 11.51
N ASP A 171 8.89 -3.08 12.65
CA ASP A 171 8.55 -2.38 13.88
C ASP A 171 8.98 -0.89 13.82
N LYS A 172 8.60 -0.14 14.84
CA LYS A 172 8.85 1.30 14.90
C LYS A 172 10.34 1.61 14.86
N ASN A 173 11.14 0.91 15.65
CA ASN A 173 12.57 1.16 15.77
C ASN A 173 13.30 0.88 14.44
N PHE A 174 12.93 -0.18 13.74
CA PHE A 174 13.49 -0.50 12.43
C PHE A 174 13.20 0.62 11.42
N ILE A 175 11.97 1.13 11.38
CA ILE A 175 11.59 2.18 10.42
C ILE A 175 12.20 3.54 10.78
N GLU A 176 12.26 3.91 12.06
CA GLU A 176 12.93 5.14 12.50
C GLU A 176 14.40 5.18 12.07
N LYS A 177 15.10 4.04 12.19
CA LYS A 177 16.48 3.89 11.72
C LYS A 177 16.62 4.12 10.21
N LEU A 178 15.72 3.53 9.42
CA LEU A 178 15.69 3.75 7.97
C LEU A 178 15.35 5.21 7.61
N MET A 179 14.46 5.85 8.37
CA MET A 179 14.13 7.26 8.17
C MET A 179 15.34 8.18 8.37
N ASP A 180 16.21 7.88 9.33
CA ASP A 180 17.43 8.65 9.57
C ASP A 180 18.49 8.44 8.48
N GLU A 181 18.52 7.28 7.84
CA GLU A 181 19.41 6.99 6.71
C GLU A 181 18.99 7.66 5.38
N ILE A 182 17.72 8.06 5.25
CA ILE A 182 17.15 8.65 4.02
C ILE A 182 17.25 10.18 4.00
N LYS A 183 17.38 10.81 5.16
CA LYS A 183 17.57 12.27 5.30
C LYS A 183 18.89 12.73 4.71
#